data_c5535da9459fd02013910889bc34dd39
#
_entry.id   c5535da9459fd02013910889bc34dd39
#
_cell.length_a   1.000
_cell.length_b   1.000
_cell.length_c   1.000
_cell.angle_alpha   90.00
_cell.angle_beta   90.00
_cell.angle_gamma   90.00
#
_symmetry.space_group_name_H-M   'P 1'
#
loop_
_entity.id
_entity.type
_entity.pdbx_description
1 polymer ?
#
loop_
_entity_poly.entity_id
_entity_poly.type
_entity_poly.pdbx_seq_one_letter_code
_entity_poly.pdbx_strand_id
1 'polypeptide(L)'
;ETKTMKFRRKKKVENEEIKKEEAVEEAPKEDKKAKKKEECLKQQCSLLEAEIAKLKEESANWKNKYYEAYADLDNTRKALQKDHENMLKYRAQGFVENMLQPLDSFDMALRNEPKDEVLKNYLKGFKMIYSQFQKVLADESVTEVDPKVGEPFDATKMHAIQTIKGEQDDSVASVYVKGYYLKDRLIRPAMVVVTKKETEEEKSEEEKKD
;
A
#
# COMPACT_ATOMS: atom_id res chain seq x y z
N GLU A 1 104.38 52.52 -0.66
CA GLU A 1 102.88 52.55 -0.96
C GLU A 1 102.43 51.30 -1.78
N THR A 2 103.29 50.51 -2.32
CA THR A 2 102.93 49.36 -3.23
C THR A 2 102.60 48.04 -2.48
N LYS A 3 103.01 47.83 -1.25
CA LYS A 3 102.75 46.58 -0.51
C LYS A 3 101.35 46.54 0.16
N THR A 4 100.89 47.68 0.60
CA THR A 4 99.59 47.79 1.30
C THR A 4 98.37 47.71 0.36
N MET A 5 98.56 48.10 -0.94
CA MET A 5 97.51 47.95 -1.96
C MET A 5 97.35 46.51 -2.45
N LYS A 6 98.46 45.75 -2.52
CA LYS A 6 98.36 44.28 -2.85
C LYS A 6 97.71 43.46 -1.79
N PHE A 7 97.86 43.80 -0.48
CA PHE A 7 97.25 43.09 0.62
C PHE A 7 95.74 43.39 0.71
N ARG A 8 95.33 44.63 0.43
CA ARG A 8 93.87 45.00 0.39
C ARG A 8 93.16 44.32 -0.82
N ARG A 9 93.84 44.16 -1.95
CA ARG A 9 93.26 43.45 -3.10
C ARG A 9 93.11 41.92 -2.83
N LYS A 10 94.10 41.29 -2.16
CA LYS A 10 94.01 39.88 -1.82
C LYS A 10 92.88 39.61 -0.83
N LYS A 11 92.70 40.42 0.21
CA LYS A 11 91.61 40.32 1.14
C LYS A 11 90.23 40.56 0.51
N LYS A 12 90.17 41.38 -0.49
CA LYS A 12 88.89 41.65 -1.21
C LYS A 12 88.53 40.50 -2.12
N VAL A 13 89.49 39.84 -2.74
CA VAL A 13 89.29 38.62 -3.57
C VAL A 13 88.92 37.45 -2.67
N GLU A 14 89.62 37.19 -1.57
CA GLU A 14 89.28 36.15 -0.56
C GLU A 14 87.88 36.33 0.03
N ASN A 15 87.48 37.58 0.35
CA ASN A 15 86.14 37.85 0.82
C ASN A 15 85.01 37.71 -0.25
N GLU A 16 85.36 37.93 -1.51
CA GLU A 16 84.46 37.67 -2.65
C GLU A 16 84.31 36.18 -2.95
N GLU A 17 85.38 35.41 -2.77
CA GLU A 17 85.39 33.94 -2.96
C GLU A 17 84.58 33.26 -1.80
N ILE A 18 84.81 33.68 -0.54
CA ILE A 18 84.05 33.17 0.63
C ILE A 18 82.55 33.47 0.49
N LYS A 19 82.20 34.66 0.05
CA LYS A 19 80.82 35.03 -0.21
C LYS A 19 80.18 34.24 -1.38
N LYS A 20 80.97 33.85 -2.39
CA LYS A 20 80.53 32.99 -3.49
C LYS A 20 80.40 31.55 -3.07
N GLU A 21 81.26 31.04 -2.18
CA GLU A 21 81.14 29.67 -1.64
C GLU A 21 79.97 29.57 -0.69
N GLU A 22 79.73 30.54 0.20
CA GLU A 22 78.55 30.58 1.07
C GLU A 22 77.23 30.72 0.27
N ALA A 23 77.20 31.52 -0.81
CA ALA A 23 76.02 31.64 -1.68
C ALA A 23 75.77 30.37 -2.52
N VAL A 24 76.79 29.59 -2.84
CA VAL A 24 76.66 28.32 -3.57
C VAL A 24 76.22 27.14 -2.65
N GLU A 25 76.53 27.23 -1.35
CA GLU A 25 76.08 26.20 -0.36
C GLU A 25 74.68 26.42 0.19
N GLU A 26 74.18 27.69 0.19
CA GLU A 26 72.78 27.96 0.59
C GLU A 26 71.72 27.71 -0.49
N ALA A 27 72.07 27.90 -1.76
CA ALA A 27 71.14 27.67 -2.87
C ALA A 27 70.59 26.25 -2.97
N PRO A 28 71.35 25.16 -2.78
CA PRO A 28 70.79 23.80 -2.81
C PRO A 28 69.98 23.44 -1.56
N LYS A 29 70.06 24.20 -0.46
CA LYS A 29 69.25 23.97 0.76
C LYS A 29 67.90 24.63 0.69
N GLU A 30 67.78 25.79 0.03
CA GLU A 30 66.50 26.47 -0.24
C GLU A 30 65.69 25.72 -1.28
N ASP A 31 66.28 25.24 -2.36
CA ASP A 31 65.62 24.43 -3.38
C ASP A 31 65.10 23.08 -2.81
N LYS A 32 65.83 22.45 -1.88
CA LYS A 32 65.38 21.22 -1.21
C LYS A 32 64.19 21.49 -0.24
N LYS A 33 64.19 22.64 0.43
CA LYS A 33 63.08 23.08 1.31
C LYS A 33 61.84 23.45 0.50
N ALA A 34 62.00 24.14 -0.65
CA ALA A 34 60.93 24.51 -1.54
C ALA A 34 60.29 23.25 -2.20
N LYS A 35 61.09 22.30 -2.67
CA LYS A 35 60.59 21.03 -3.21
C LYS A 35 59.85 20.19 -2.17
N LYS A 36 60.32 20.14 -0.91
CA LYS A 36 59.68 19.45 0.19
C LYS A 36 58.35 20.08 0.63
N LYS A 37 58.26 21.41 0.55
CA LYS A 37 56.98 22.13 0.75
C LYS A 37 55.99 21.89 -0.40
N GLU A 38 56.46 21.88 -1.63
CA GLU A 38 55.61 21.62 -2.79
C GLU A 38 55.09 20.19 -2.81
N GLU A 39 55.90 19.21 -2.40
CA GLU A 39 55.49 17.82 -2.26
C GLU A 39 54.46 17.62 -1.12
N CYS A 40 54.65 18.30 0.01
CA CYS A 40 53.68 18.31 1.13
C CYS A 40 52.35 18.97 0.70
N LEU A 41 52.42 20.06 -0.06
CA LEU A 41 51.21 20.72 -0.59
C LEU A 41 50.47 19.83 -1.59
N LYS A 42 51.18 19.13 -2.45
CA LYS A 42 50.58 18.15 -3.39
C LYS A 42 49.91 17.00 -2.66
N GLN A 43 50.52 16.48 -1.58
CA GLN A 43 49.92 15.46 -0.75
C GLN A 43 48.65 15.96 -0.02
N GLN A 44 48.67 17.18 0.50
CA GLN A 44 47.50 17.77 1.11
C GLN A 44 46.34 18.02 0.12
N CYS A 45 46.69 18.50 -1.11
CA CYS A 45 45.69 18.64 -2.15
C CYS A 45 45.05 17.32 -2.53
N SER A 46 45.85 16.25 -2.68
CA SER A 46 45.30 14.93 -3.04
C SER A 46 44.41 14.34 -1.93
N LEU A 47 44.72 14.58 -0.65
CA LEU A 47 43.89 14.17 0.47
C LEU A 47 42.56 14.93 0.50
N LEU A 48 42.61 16.27 0.29
CA LEU A 48 41.41 17.12 0.20
C LEU A 48 40.54 16.76 -0.98
N GLU A 49 41.15 16.47 -2.14
CA GLU A 49 40.38 16.00 -3.31
C GLU A 49 39.68 14.67 -3.06
N ALA A 50 40.34 13.73 -2.34
CA ALA A 50 39.74 12.46 -1.93
C ALA A 50 38.58 12.67 -0.92
N GLU A 51 38.72 13.60 0.02
CA GLU A 51 37.65 13.95 0.95
C GLU A 51 36.46 14.63 0.23
N ILE A 52 36.73 15.54 -0.69
CA ILE A 52 35.67 16.16 -1.51
C ILE A 52 34.94 15.13 -2.34
N ALA A 53 35.64 14.14 -2.90
CA ALA A 53 35.02 13.05 -3.66
C ALA A 53 34.09 12.21 -2.77
N LYS A 54 34.54 11.83 -1.58
CA LYS A 54 33.72 11.09 -0.58
C LYS A 54 32.49 11.89 -0.15
N LEU A 55 32.67 13.16 0.19
CA LEU A 55 31.56 14.01 0.61
C LEU A 55 30.54 14.26 -0.51
N LYS A 56 31.01 14.33 -1.76
CA LYS A 56 30.11 14.40 -2.92
C LYS A 56 29.31 13.13 -3.12
N GLU A 57 29.93 11.98 -2.94
CA GLU A 57 29.28 10.67 -3.02
C GLU A 57 28.26 10.50 -1.88
N GLU A 58 28.64 10.84 -0.66
CA GLU A 58 27.71 10.82 0.49
C GLU A 58 26.52 11.78 0.28
N SER A 59 26.79 13.00 -0.23
CA SER A 59 25.73 13.96 -0.55
C SER A 59 24.79 13.43 -1.63
N ALA A 60 25.32 12.77 -2.66
CA ALA A 60 24.50 12.14 -3.70
C ALA A 60 23.66 10.99 -3.14
N ASN A 61 24.26 10.14 -2.29
CA ASN A 61 23.54 9.06 -1.62
C ASN A 61 22.43 9.58 -0.70
N TRP A 62 22.69 10.64 0.06
CA TRP A 62 21.67 11.25 0.91
C TRP A 62 20.54 11.90 0.10
N LYS A 63 20.87 12.51 -1.04
CA LYS A 63 19.85 13.05 -1.97
C LYS A 63 18.96 11.95 -2.53
N ASN A 64 19.56 10.83 -2.95
CA ASN A 64 18.79 9.68 -3.45
C ASN A 64 17.86 9.13 -2.36
N LYS A 65 18.37 8.88 -1.16
CA LYS A 65 17.56 8.44 -0.01
C LYS A 65 16.43 9.42 0.34
N TYR A 66 16.71 10.72 0.23
CA TYR A 66 15.68 11.74 0.43
C TYR A 66 14.56 11.64 -0.61
N TYR A 67 14.91 11.50 -1.90
CA TYR A 67 13.90 11.36 -2.95
C TYR A 67 13.10 10.06 -2.84
N GLU A 68 13.75 8.96 -2.48
CA GLU A 68 13.08 7.68 -2.19
C GLU A 68 12.10 7.84 -1.02
N ALA A 69 12.56 8.36 0.10
CA ALA A 69 11.70 8.59 1.26
C ALA A 69 10.55 9.56 0.96
N TYR A 70 10.78 10.58 0.14
CA TYR A 70 9.75 11.52 -0.27
C TYR A 70 8.71 10.86 -1.17
N ALA A 71 9.14 10.02 -2.11
CA ALA A 71 8.24 9.25 -2.97
C ALA A 71 7.39 8.26 -2.17
N ASP A 72 8.00 7.56 -1.21
CA ASP A 72 7.31 6.64 -0.32
C ASP A 72 6.28 7.36 0.57
N LEU A 73 6.63 8.55 1.04
CA LEU A 73 5.73 9.39 1.83
C LEU A 73 4.52 9.84 1.00
N ASP A 74 4.73 10.26 -0.24
CA ASP A 74 3.63 10.65 -1.14
C ASP A 74 2.73 9.46 -1.49
N ASN A 75 3.30 8.30 -1.77
CA ASN A 75 2.56 7.06 -2.00
C ASN A 75 1.74 6.65 -0.77
N THR A 76 2.35 6.69 0.41
CA THR A 76 1.68 6.38 1.68
C THR A 76 0.53 7.36 1.96
N ARG A 77 0.75 8.65 1.71
CA ARG A 77 -0.28 9.68 1.87
C ARG A 77 -1.47 9.43 0.95
N LYS A 78 -1.22 9.10 -0.32
CA LYS A 78 -2.28 8.77 -1.28
C LYS A 78 -3.04 7.50 -0.88
N ALA A 79 -2.34 6.47 -0.41
CA ALA A 79 -2.95 5.25 0.09
C ALA A 79 -3.85 5.53 1.31
N LEU A 80 -3.34 6.26 2.31
CA LEU A 80 -4.10 6.63 3.50
C LEU A 80 -5.33 7.49 3.17
N GLN A 81 -5.21 8.40 2.21
CA GLN A 81 -6.35 9.20 1.76
C GLN A 81 -7.43 8.32 1.15
N LYS A 82 -7.05 7.40 0.27
CA LYS A 82 -7.97 6.45 -0.35
C LYS A 82 -8.61 5.52 0.68
N ASP A 83 -7.84 5.05 1.66
CA ASP A 83 -8.36 4.21 2.74
C ASP A 83 -9.33 4.99 3.63
N HIS A 84 -9.03 6.25 3.92
CA HIS A 84 -9.94 7.13 4.66
C HIS A 84 -11.26 7.35 3.91
N GLU A 85 -11.20 7.64 2.62
CA GLU A 85 -12.39 7.76 1.77
C GLU A 85 -13.22 6.46 1.76
N ASN A 86 -12.56 5.30 1.66
CA ASN A 86 -13.21 4.00 1.74
C ASN A 86 -13.83 3.76 3.14
N MET A 87 -13.13 4.09 4.21
CA MET A 87 -13.67 3.98 5.57
C MET A 87 -14.92 4.84 5.76
N LEU A 88 -14.90 6.08 5.27
CA LEU A 88 -16.07 6.95 5.30
C LEU A 88 -17.21 6.41 4.44
N LYS A 89 -16.89 5.87 3.26
CA LYS A 89 -17.87 5.31 2.32
C LYS A 89 -18.62 4.09 2.91
N TYR A 90 -17.90 3.24 3.64
CA TYR A 90 -18.43 1.99 4.19
C TYR A 90 -18.57 1.96 5.72
N ARG A 91 -18.56 3.14 6.36
CA ARG A 91 -18.64 3.23 7.84
C ARG A 91 -19.85 2.51 8.45
N ALA A 92 -20.96 2.46 7.74
CA ALA A 92 -22.18 1.83 8.18
C ALA A 92 -22.20 0.30 8.01
N GLN A 93 -21.19 -0.28 7.32
CA GLN A 93 -21.18 -1.70 6.97
C GLN A 93 -21.39 -2.60 8.20
N GLY A 94 -20.58 -2.43 9.25
CA GLY A 94 -20.69 -3.28 10.46
C GLY A 94 -22.02 -3.15 11.19
N PHE A 95 -22.62 -1.95 11.19
CA PHE A 95 -23.96 -1.75 11.74
C PHE A 95 -25.01 -2.48 10.89
N VAL A 96 -24.98 -2.29 9.58
CA VAL A 96 -25.93 -2.94 8.67
C VAL A 96 -25.82 -4.47 8.77
N GLU A 97 -24.59 -5.02 8.76
CA GLU A 97 -24.33 -6.45 8.89
C GLU A 97 -24.99 -7.06 10.13
N ASN A 98 -24.85 -6.40 11.29
CA ASN A 98 -25.47 -6.84 12.53
C ASN A 98 -27.01 -6.64 12.52
N MET A 99 -27.51 -5.64 11.79
CA MET A 99 -28.94 -5.36 11.69
C MET A 99 -29.67 -6.35 10.77
N LEU A 100 -28.98 -6.97 9.81
CA LEU A 100 -29.58 -7.92 8.89
C LEU A 100 -30.13 -9.17 9.61
N GLN A 101 -29.47 -9.66 10.66
CA GLN A 101 -29.90 -10.86 11.37
C GLN A 101 -31.28 -10.71 12.05
N PRO A 102 -31.55 -9.66 12.84
CA PRO A 102 -32.89 -9.41 13.36
C PRO A 102 -33.93 -9.11 12.26
N LEU A 103 -33.49 -8.47 11.16
CA LEU A 103 -34.35 -8.19 10.01
C LEU A 103 -34.82 -9.47 9.32
N ASP A 104 -33.92 -10.46 9.15
CA ASP A 104 -34.27 -11.78 8.59
C ASP A 104 -35.26 -12.53 9.49
N SER A 105 -35.03 -12.48 10.80
CA SER A 105 -35.95 -13.09 11.78
C SER A 105 -37.35 -12.48 11.71
N PHE A 106 -37.37 -11.15 11.45
CA PHE A 106 -38.62 -10.40 11.27
C PHE A 106 -39.30 -10.76 9.95
N ASP A 107 -38.56 -10.88 8.84
CA ASP A 107 -39.09 -11.33 7.56
C ASP A 107 -39.66 -12.75 7.65
N MET A 108 -38.94 -13.68 8.32
CA MET A 108 -39.41 -15.05 8.53
C MET A 108 -40.71 -15.07 9.32
N ALA A 109 -40.84 -14.27 10.37
CA ALA A 109 -42.07 -14.16 11.15
C ALA A 109 -43.26 -13.61 10.35
N LEU A 110 -43.00 -12.70 9.38
CA LEU A 110 -44.03 -12.10 8.54
C LEU A 110 -44.46 -12.98 7.35
N ARG A 111 -43.70 -14.00 6.99
CA ARG A 111 -44.03 -14.96 5.92
C ARG A 111 -45.20 -15.86 6.28
N ASN A 112 -45.40 -16.15 7.57
CA ASN A 112 -46.47 -17.00 8.04
C ASN A 112 -47.78 -16.20 8.11
N GLU A 113 -48.72 -16.46 7.22
CA GLU A 113 -50.07 -15.85 7.29
C GLU A 113 -50.97 -16.62 8.24
N PRO A 114 -51.43 -16.00 9.36
CA PRO A 114 -52.36 -16.62 10.27
C PRO A 114 -53.75 -16.67 9.66
N LYS A 115 -54.53 -17.65 10.09
CA LYS A 115 -55.93 -17.79 9.66
C LYS A 115 -56.87 -16.82 10.36
N ASP A 116 -56.48 -16.28 11.53
CA ASP A 116 -57.30 -15.40 12.36
C ASP A 116 -57.21 -13.95 11.87
N GLU A 117 -58.35 -13.28 11.70
CA GLU A 117 -58.46 -11.89 11.22
C GLU A 117 -57.83 -10.87 12.19
N VAL A 118 -57.93 -11.11 13.50
CA VAL A 118 -57.32 -10.24 14.51
C VAL A 118 -55.80 -10.26 14.36
N LEU A 119 -55.21 -11.44 14.21
CA LEU A 119 -53.77 -11.61 13.95
C LEU A 119 -53.33 -11.00 12.61
N LYS A 120 -54.16 -11.08 11.55
CA LYS A 120 -53.87 -10.41 10.27
C LYS A 120 -53.74 -8.91 10.40
N ASN A 121 -54.61 -8.28 11.22
CA ASN A 121 -54.52 -6.83 11.43
C ASN A 121 -53.27 -6.43 12.21
N TYR A 122 -52.85 -7.20 13.22
CA TYR A 122 -51.57 -6.99 13.89
C TYR A 122 -50.39 -7.14 12.90
N LEU A 123 -50.37 -8.16 12.05
CA LEU A 123 -49.33 -8.37 11.05
C LEU A 123 -49.23 -7.26 10.04
N LYS A 124 -50.38 -6.59 9.69
CA LYS A 124 -50.31 -5.39 8.82
C LYS A 124 -49.48 -4.27 9.47
N GLY A 125 -49.62 -4.03 10.77
CA GLY A 125 -48.81 -3.07 11.49
C GLY A 125 -47.31 -3.42 11.45
N PHE A 126 -47.00 -4.68 11.70
CA PHE A 126 -45.59 -5.15 11.60
C PHE A 126 -45.04 -5.09 10.19
N LYS A 127 -45.81 -5.39 9.15
CA LYS A 127 -45.42 -5.20 7.74
C LYS A 127 -45.10 -3.73 7.42
N MET A 128 -45.84 -2.79 8.00
CA MET A 128 -45.55 -1.36 7.87
C MET A 128 -44.23 -0.99 8.54
N ILE A 129 -43.94 -1.50 9.72
CA ILE A 129 -42.68 -1.28 10.42
C ILE A 129 -41.53 -1.87 9.60
N TYR A 130 -41.68 -3.09 9.08
CA TYR A 130 -40.69 -3.71 8.21
C TYR A 130 -40.38 -2.88 6.94
N SER A 131 -41.44 -2.35 6.31
CA SER A 131 -41.26 -1.47 5.14
C SER A 131 -40.56 -0.15 5.49
N GLN A 132 -40.70 0.35 6.72
CA GLN A 132 -39.92 1.52 7.15
C GLN A 132 -38.44 1.18 7.33
N PHE A 133 -38.11 0.01 7.89
CA PHE A 133 -36.70 -0.45 7.94
C PHE A 133 -36.08 -0.58 6.54
N GLN A 134 -36.83 -1.15 5.58
CA GLN A 134 -36.35 -1.24 4.20
C GLN A 134 -36.10 0.14 3.59
N LYS A 135 -36.96 1.13 3.86
CA LYS A 135 -36.74 2.51 3.39
C LYS A 135 -35.48 3.13 4.01
N VAL A 136 -35.28 2.99 5.31
CA VAL A 136 -34.08 3.51 5.98
C VAL A 136 -32.81 2.85 5.43
N LEU A 137 -32.86 1.54 5.15
CA LEU A 137 -31.74 0.84 4.49
C LEU A 137 -31.49 1.36 3.07
N ALA A 138 -32.54 1.62 2.31
CA ALA A 138 -32.44 2.18 0.97
C ALA A 138 -31.86 3.62 0.98
N ASP A 139 -32.26 4.44 1.97
CA ASP A 139 -31.71 5.79 2.16
C ASP A 139 -30.20 5.77 2.44
N GLU A 140 -29.72 4.76 3.15
CA GLU A 140 -28.29 4.50 3.37
C GLU A 140 -27.60 3.79 2.17
N SER A 141 -28.29 3.69 1.04
CA SER A 141 -27.81 3.02 -0.19
C SER A 141 -27.54 1.52 0.00
N VAL A 142 -28.31 0.86 0.84
CA VAL A 142 -28.34 -0.60 0.97
C VAL A 142 -29.38 -1.11 -0.02
N THR A 143 -28.98 -1.97 -0.95
CA THR A 143 -29.85 -2.60 -1.94
C THR A 143 -30.02 -4.07 -1.65
N GLU A 144 -31.26 -4.55 -1.73
CA GLU A 144 -31.64 -5.92 -1.50
C GLU A 144 -31.38 -6.77 -2.75
N VAL A 145 -30.85 -7.98 -2.57
CA VAL A 145 -30.72 -9.02 -3.59
C VAL A 145 -31.70 -10.13 -3.25
N ASP A 146 -32.82 -10.14 -3.96
CA ASP A 146 -33.89 -11.12 -3.80
C ASP A 146 -34.07 -11.86 -5.15
N PRO A 147 -33.26 -12.91 -5.39
CA PRO A 147 -33.36 -13.68 -6.62
C PRO A 147 -34.71 -14.41 -6.69
N LYS A 148 -35.31 -14.41 -7.85
CA LYS A 148 -36.61 -15.07 -8.06
C LYS A 148 -36.42 -16.58 -8.30
N VAL A 149 -37.43 -17.34 -7.92
CA VAL A 149 -37.48 -18.77 -8.25
C VAL A 149 -37.43 -18.98 -9.76
N GLY A 150 -36.53 -19.85 -10.22
CA GLY A 150 -36.28 -20.10 -11.64
C GLY A 150 -35.19 -19.19 -12.27
N GLU A 151 -34.64 -18.25 -11.51
CA GLU A 151 -33.50 -17.44 -11.97
C GLU A 151 -32.21 -18.28 -12.00
N PRO A 152 -31.31 -18.07 -12.96
CA PRO A 152 -30.02 -18.77 -12.98
C PRO A 152 -29.17 -18.40 -11.76
N PHE A 153 -28.47 -19.36 -11.22
CA PHE A 153 -27.59 -19.17 -10.07
C PHE A 153 -26.35 -18.33 -10.44
N ASP A 154 -26.14 -17.25 -9.71
CA ASP A 154 -24.98 -16.37 -9.85
C ASP A 154 -24.12 -16.43 -8.58
N ALA A 155 -22.97 -17.10 -8.66
CA ALA A 155 -22.03 -17.26 -7.55
C ALA A 155 -21.46 -15.94 -7.02
N THR A 156 -21.56 -14.83 -7.77
CA THR A 156 -21.10 -13.51 -7.33
C THR A 156 -22.06 -12.86 -6.34
N LYS A 157 -23.34 -13.22 -6.36
CA LYS A 157 -24.41 -12.59 -5.57
C LYS A 157 -25.13 -13.59 -4.66
N MET A 158 -25.03 -14.87 -4.95
CA MET A 158 -25.77 -15.93 -4.29
C MET A 158 -24.84 -16.98 -3.70
N HIS A 159 -25.27 -17.60 -2.63
CA HIS A 159 -24.59 -18.74 -2.00
C HIS A 159 -25.57 -19.91 -1.91
N ALA A 160 -25.26 -21.00 -2.58
CA ALA A 160 -26.05 -22.22 -2.53
C ALA A 160 -25.83 -22.93 -1.18
N ILE A 161 -26.90 -23.10 -0.39
CA ILE A 161 -26.86 -23.83 0.89
C ILE A 161 -27.23 -25.29 0.69
N GLN A 162 -28.12 -25.58 -0.25
CA GLN A 162 -28.62 -26.91 -0.51
C GLN A 162 -28.92 -27.08 -2.00
N THR A 163 -28.72 -28.27 -2.48
CA THR A 163 -29.10 -28.65 -3.86
C THR A 163 -30.27 -29.64 -3.78
N ILE A 164 -31.29 -29.39 -4.56
CA ILE A 164 -32.44 -30.28 -4.71
C ILE A 164 -32.53 -30.81 -6.17
N LYS A 165 -33.15 -31.98 -6.35
CA LYS A 165 -33.41 -32.50 -7.68
C LYS A 165 -34.49 -31.70 -8.37
N GLY A 166 -34.26 -31.28 -9.62
CA GLY A 166 -35.18 -30.45 -10.38
C GLY A 166 -34.99 -30.61 -11.90
N GLU A 167 -35.93 -30.01 -12.64
CA GLU A 167 -35.93 -30.09 -14.13
C GLU A 167 -34.85 -29.20 -14.79
N GLN A 168 -34.47 -28.10 -14.11
CA GLN A 168 -33.47 -27.13 -14.60
C GLN A 168 -32.21 -27.29 -13.78
N ASP A 169 -31.08 -27.22 -14.45
CA ASP A 169 -29.77 -27.22 -13.82
C ASP A 169 -29.39 -25.77 -13.41
N ASP A 170 -28.72 -25.65 -12.27
CA ASP A 170 -28.23 -24.38 -11.73
C ASP A 170 -29.28 -23.25 -11.67
N SER A 171 -30.51 -23.56 -11.30
CA SER A 171 -31.56 -22.54 -11.10
C SER A 171 -31.96 -22.42 -9.62
N VAL A 172 -32.41 -21.23 -9.22
CA VAL A 172 -32.86 -20.96 -7.86
C VAL A 172 -34.21 -21.64 -7.61
N ALA A 173 -34.25 -22.59 -6.69
CA ALA A 173 -35.48 -23.25 -6.25
C ALA A 173 -36.21 -22.46 -5.18
N SER A 174 -35.49 -21.92 -4.21
CA SER A 174 -36.05 -21.10 -3.14
C SER A 174 -35.00 -20.19 -2.53
N VAL A 175 -35.45 -19.06 -1.98
CA VAL A 175 -34.59 -18.11 -1.26
C VAL A 175 -34.79 -18.30 0.24
N TYR A 176 -33.73 -18.72 0.90
CA TYR A 176 -33.76 -18.89 2.35
C TYR A 176 -33.54 -17.57 3.08
N VAL A 177 -32.47 -16.83 2.67
CA VAL A 177 -32.11 -15.52 3.23
C VAL A 177 -31.74 -14.59 2.08
N LYS A 178 -32.22 -13.37 2.14
CA LYS A 178 -31.94 -12.34 1.15
C LYS A 178 -30.50 -11.81 1.24
N GLY A 179 -29.92 -11.44 0.11
CA GLY A 179 -28.63 -10.78 0.03
C GLY A 179 -28.73 -9.28 0.11
N TYR A 180 -27.61 -8.62 0.43
CA TYR A 180 -27.57 -7.16 0.53
C TYR A 180 -26.25 -6.58 0.03
N TYR A 181 -26.36 -5.48 -0.72
CA TYR A 181 -25.25 -4.63 -1.12
C TYR A 181 -25.29 -3.31 -0.36
N LEU A 182 -24.14 -2.80 0.05
CA LEU A 182 -23.97 -1.41 0.47
C LEU A 182 -23.21 -0.67 -0.63
N LYS A 183 -23.91 0.18 -1.33
CA LYS A 183 -23.41 0.86 -2.53
C LYS A 183 -22.95 -0.18 -3.57
N ASP A 184 -21.64 -0.30 -3.77
CA ASP A 184 -20.98 -1.22 -4.72
C ASP A 184 -20.38 -2.48 -4.05
N ARG A 185 -20.44 -2.59 -2.71
CA ARG A 185 -19.86 -3.69 -1.95
C ARG A 185 -20.91 -4.68 -1.49
N LEU A 186 -20.72 -5.95 -1.82
CA LEU A 186 -21.54 -7.04 -1.29
C LEU A 186 -21.27 -7.19 0.21
N ILE A 187 -22.29 -7.01 1.04
CA ILE A 187 -22.26 -7.26 2.49
C ILE A 187 -22.47 -8.74 2.76
N ARG A 188 -23.54 -9.29 2.17
CA ARG A 188 -23.92 -10.68 2.36
C ARG A 188 -24.57 -11.21 1.07
N PRO A 189 -24.14 -12.37 0.57
CA PRO A 189 -24.82 -13.02 -0.56
C PRO A 189 -26.19 -13.54 -0.15
N ALA A 190 -27.10 -13.64 -1.13
CA ALA A 190 -28.37 -14.31 -0.89
C ALA A 190 -28.14 -15.82 -0.70
N MET A 191 -28.74 -16.38 0.33
CA MET A 191 -28.67 -17.82 0.57
C MET A 191 -29.85 -18.50 -0.12
N VAL A 192 -29.52 -19.34 -1.11
CA VAL A 192 -30.50 -19.98 -1.99
C VAL A 192 -30.38 -21.49 -2.00
N VAL A 193 -31.49 -22.15 -2.31
CA VAL A 193 -31.51 -23.56 -2.66
C VAL A 193 -31.50 -23.63 -4.18
N VAL A 194 -30.60 -24.40 -4.76
CA VAL A 194 -30.46 -24.56 -6.21
C VAL A 194 -30.98 -25.91 -6.66
N THR A 195 -31.52 -25.96 -7.87
CA THR A 195 -31.87 -27.21 -8.51
C THR A 195 -30.69 -27.75 -9.31
N LYS A 196 -30.49 -29.08 -9.26
CA LYS A 196 -29.57 -29.79 -10.12
C LYS A 196 -30.35 -30.86 -10.88
N LYS A 197 -30.10 -30.94 -12.18
CA LYS A 197 -30.68 -31.99 -13.01
C LYS A 197 -30.01 -33.33 -12.70
N GLU A 198 -30.80 -34.35 -12.45
CA GLU A 198 -30.24 -35.72 -12.30
C GLU A 198 -29.56 -36.14 -13.59
N THR A 199 -28.27 -36.37 -13.50
CA THR A 199 -27.53 -37.06 -14.56
C THR A 199 -27.87 -38.56 -14.52
N GLU A 200 -27.99 -39.23 -15.68
CA GLU A 200 -28.34 -40.64 -15.76
C GLU A 200 -27.38 -41.57 -15.00
N GLU A 201 -26.19 -41.10 -14.66
CA GLU A 201 -25.20 -41.79 -13.85
C GLU A 201 -25.61 -41.91 -12.37
N GLU A 202 -26.29 -40.89 -11.81
CA GLU A 202 -26.76 -40.93 -10.40
C GLU A 202 -27.95 -41.86 -10.21
N LYS A 203 -28.80 -42.04 -11.25
CA LYS A 203 -29.89 -43.03 -11.23
C LYS A 203 -29.40 -44.46 -11.16
N SER A 204 -28.25 -44.74 -11.74
CA SER A 204 -27.68 -46.11 -11.77
C SER A 204 -27.00 -46.52 -10.46
N GLU A 205 -26.70 -45.57 -9.59
CA GLU A 205 -26.09 -45.85 -8.27
C GLU A 205 -27.15 -45.99 -7.16
N GLU A 206 -28.32 -45.36 -7.25
CA GLU A 206 -29.43 -45.56 -6.32
C GLU A 206 -30.13 -46.90 -6.55
N GLU A 207 -30.30 -47.36 -7.80
CA GLU A 207 -30.87 -48.67 -8.12
C GLU A 207 -29.99 -49.87 -7.70
N LYS A 208 -28.72 -49.66 -7.34
CA LYS A 208 -27.79 -50.70 -6.87
C LYS A 208 -27.71 -50.79 -5.34
N LYS A 209 -28.45 -49.99 -4.61
CA LYS A 209 -28.45 -49.95 -3.13
C LYS A 209 -29.73 -50.48 -2.49
N ASP A 210 -30.75 -50.83 -3.29
CA ASP A 210 -31.91 -51.61 -2.87
C ASP A 210 -31.70 -53.07 -3.28
#